data_fe5de8d30d7ff382224c01cd3200d8d8
#
_entry.id   fe5de8d30d7ff382224c01cd3200d8d8
#
_cell.length_a   1.000
_cell.length_b   1.000
_cell.length_c   1.000
_cell.angle_alpha   90.00
_cell.angle_beta   90.00
_cell.angle_gamma   90.00
#
_symmetry.space_group_name_H-M   'P 1'
#
loop_
_entity.id
_entity.type
_entity.pdbx_description
1 polymer ?
#
loop_
_entity_poly.entity_id
_entity_poly.type
_entity_poly.pdbx_seq_one_letter_code
_entity_poly.pdbx_strand_id
1 'polypeptide(L)'
;AEKMEQELLQKTEKSTVQIGNVTVNRGEKYQGEISFEDGEIVLPGTIICGKLPGKTMLITGGVHSGEYVGIQACVELGAELLPEKTVGTIVILKVLNRPAFEHRAGSLGLSDGKNLNRVFPGNPNGTEMERLAWAITKEVYPKVDYYIDLHSGDDFEALTPYVYYAGKAAQEVTEASRKMAEQVDVPYMVRSMVSSGGAYNYAASKGIASILLERGGMGAWTSEEVNSDKRDVRNILSSLGMYQIRRDVRNYVPMEVTDVRYQAASEDGLWYPAAKPGDMVAEGALLGAIRDYDGELRETCRAEYNGVVLYQTGSLQVTEGGPVVAYGRIVREPEYDDRKEQIVHYWEKRSESFLEQRRSELANPIAKRWLKEIEKQIPSGRKLKILDVGCGAGFFSILLAKAGHEVYGIDLTPEMIENAIQLAGEEKADCRFQIMDAENPAFADETFDVVISRNLTWTLPDPEHAY
;
A
#
# COMPACT_ATOMS: atom_id res chain seq x y z
N ALA A 1 21.18 24.98 33.77
CA ALA A 1 20.04 24.72 32.87
C ALA A 1 19.82 25.88 31.92
N GLU A 2 19.54 27.10 32.40
CA GLU A 2 19.27 28.28 31.54
C GLU A 2 20.42 28.66 30.59
N LYS A 3 21.70 28.51 31.00
CA LYS A 3 22.84 28.81 30.14
C LYS A 3 23.03 27.78 29.02
N MET A 4 22.68 26.51 29.28
CA MET A 4 22.71 25.43 28.31
C MET A 4 21.51 25.52 27.34
N GLU A 5 20.37 25.98 27.83
CA GLU A 5 19.19 26.28 27.06
C GLU A 5 19.37 27.48 26.13
N GLN A 6 20.03 28.55 26.63
CA GLN A 6 20.42 29.71 25.82
C GLN A 6 21.49 29.39 24.80
N GLU A 7 22.47 28.53 25.11
CA GLU A 7 23.48 28.05 24.14
C GLU A 7 22.85 27.11 23.08
N LEU A 8 21.84 26.29 23.46
CA LEU A 8 21.06 25.50 22.53
C LEU A 8 20.20 26.37 21.61
N LEU A 9 19.54 27.37 22.16
CA LEU A 9 18.74 28.36 21.43
C LEU A 9 19.60 29.20 20.47
N GLN A 10 20.78 29.66 20.91
CA GLN A 10 21.71 30.38 20.02
C GLN A 10 22.33 29.53 18.93
N LYS A 11 22.50 28.20 19.14
CA LYS A 11 22.90 27.24 18.10
C LYS A 11 21.75 26.95 17.13
N THR A 12 20.51 26.99 17.61
CA THR A 12 19.31 26.74 16.80
C THR A 12 18.94 27.93 15.92
N GLU A 13 19.12 29.15 16.39
CA GLU A 13 18.81 30.37 15.62
C GLU A 13 19.66 30.58 14.36
N LYS A 14 20.82 29.93 14.26
CA LYS A 14 21.74 30.04 13.11
C LYS A 14 21.79 28.81 12.22
N SER A 15 21.00 27.75 12.47
CA SER A 15 21.04 26.55 11.65
C SER A 15 20.18 26.69 10.41
N THR A 16 20.81 26.59 9.24
CA THR A 16 20.16 26.52 7.94
C THR A 16 20.18 25.09 7.43
N VAL A 17 19.26 24.76 6.54
CA VAL A 17 19.25 23.51 5.77
C VAL A 17 19.46 23.85 4.30
N GLN A 18 20.39 23.15 3.67
CA GLN A 18 20.65 23.29 2.24
C GLN A 18 20.33 22.00 1.51
N ILE A 19 19.47 22.08 0.49
CA ILE A 19 19.17 21.00 -0.46
C ILE A 19 19.40 21.54 -1.87
N GLY A 20 20.29 20.92 -2.62
CA GLY A 20 20.72 21.46 -3.91
C GLY A 20 21.22 22.90 -3.77
N ASN A 21 20.73 23.80 -4.60
CA ASN A 21 21.07 25.22 -4.58
C ASN A 21 20.25 26.06 -3.57
N VAL A 22 19.30 25.46 -2.83
CA VAL A 22 18.38 26.17 -1.96
C VAL A 22 18.80 26.05 -0.49
N THR A 23 18.91 27.18 0.19
CA THR A 23 19.16 27.28 1.63
C THR A 23 17.95 27.86 2.33
N VAL A 24 17.47 27.19 3.40
CA VAL A 24 16.28 27.57 4.16
C VAL A 24 16.65 27.73 5.63
N ASN A 25 16.21 28.84 6.26
CA ASN A 25 16.42 29.08 7.69
C ASN A 25 15.44 28.28 8.55
N ARG A 26 15.80 28.03 9.81
CA ARG A 26 14.89 27.45 10.79
C ARG A 26 13.62 28.27 10.94
N GLY A 27 12.47 27.59 10.93
CA GLY A 27 11.14 28.18 10.99
C GLY A 27 10.60 28.68 9.65
N GLU A 28 11.31 28.47 8.56
CA GLU A 28 10.90 28.89 7.22
C GLU A 28 10.56 27.72 6.29
N LYS A 29 9.85 28.04 5.23
CA LYS A 29 9.45 27.12 4.18
C LYS A 29 9.80 27.72 2.81
N TYR A 30 10.39 26.90 1.96
CA TYR A 30 10.64 27.20 0.56
C TYR A 30 9.72 26.35 -0.33
N GLN A 31 9.14 26.96 -1.33
CA GLN A 31 8.47 26.27 -2.43
C GLN A 31 8.95 26.83 -3.76
N GLY A 32 9.39 25.95 -4.66
CA GLY A 32 9.89 26.36 -5.96
C GLY A 32 10.76 25.29 -6.61
N GLU A 33 11.63 25.73 -7.50
CA GLU A 33 12.57 24.86 -8.17
C GLU A 33 13.85 24.70 -7.34
N ILE A 34 14.30 23.45 -7.27
CA ILE A 34 15.56 23.06 -6.59
C ILE A 34 16.49 22.50 -7.65
N SER A 35 17.68 23.07 -7.78
CA SER A 35 18.69 22.66 -8.76
C SER A 35 19.75 21.78 -8.12
N PHE A 36 20.16 20.77 -8.87
CA PHE A 36 21.24 19.85 -8.56
C PHE A 36 22.26 19.80 -9.71
N GLU A 37 23.43 19.22 -9.47
CA GLU A 37 24.48 19.09 -10.47
C GLU A 37 24.77 20.43 -11.19
N ASP A 38 25.04 21.49 -10.38
CA ASP A 38 25.35 22.83 -10.87
C ASP A 38 24.29 23.43 -11.82
N GLY A 39 23.01 23.04 -11.63
CA GLY A 39 21.87 23.55 -12.38
C GLY A 39 21.45 22.70 -13.58
N GLU A 40 22.11 21.59 -13.83
CA GLU A 40 21.73 20.67 -14.94
C GLU A 40 20.42 19.94 -14.67
N ILE A 41 20.11 19.68 -13.40
CA ILE A 41 18.88 18.99 -12.96
C ILE A 41 18.06 19.95 -12.10
N VAL A 42 16.84 20.22 -12.52
CA VAL A 42 15.91 21.14 -11.83
C VAL A 42 14.62 20.43 -11.53
N LEU A 43 14.26 20.32 -10.24
CA LEU A 43 13.08 19.61 -9.77
C LEU A 43 12.15 20.55 -8.99
N PRO A 44 10.81 20.44 -9.15
CA PRO A 44 9.87 21.16 -8.32
C PRO A 44 9.88 20.56 -6.89
N GLY A 45 10.06 21.38 -5.89
CA GLY A 45 10.22 20.92 -4.52
C GLY A 45 9.73 21.88 -3.45
N THR A 46 9.67 21.36 -2.24
CA THR A 46 9.38 22.09 -1.02
C THR A 46 10.37 21.67 0.05
N ILE A 47 10.89 22.65 0.79
CA ILE A 47 11.72 22.41 1.97
C ILE A 47 11.05 23.10 3.15
N ILE A 48 10.68 22.31 4.16
CA ILE A 48 10.04 22.81 5.38
C ILE A 48 11.05 22.62 6.51
N CYS A 49 11.58 23.73 6.99
CA CYS A 49 12.56 23.73 8.06
C CYS A 49 11.85 24.14 9.38
N GLY A 50 11.61 23.17 10.27
CA GLY A 50 10.97 23.41 11.55
C GLY A 50 11.82 24.30 12.46
N LYS A 51 11.19 24.97 13.43
CA LYS A 51 11.91 25.79 14.42
C LYS A 51 12.86 24.97 15.28
N LEU A 52 12.46 23.76 15.64
CA LEU A 52 13.28 22.85 16.43
C LEU A 52 14.13 21.95 15.52
N PRO A 53 15.39 21.70 15.87
CA PRO A 53 16.23 20.76 15.14
C PRO A 53 15.70 19.34 15.33
N GLY A 54 15.97 18.47 14.35
CA GLY A 54 15.54 17.09 14.40
C GLY A 54 15.98 16.34 13.14
N LYS A 55 15.35 15.22 12.90
CA LYS A 55 15.58 14.36 11.75
C LYS A 55 15.05 14.99 10.46
N THR A 56 15.54 14.49 9.33
CA THR A 56 15.10 14.90 7.99
C THR A 56 14.33 13.79 7.32
N MET A 57 13.13 14.12 6.86
CA MET A 57 12.28 13.27 6.04
C MET A 57 12.35 13.70 4.58
N LEU A 58 12.65 12.75 3.68
CA LEU A 58 12.47 12.92 2.25
C LEU A 58 11.14 12.29 1.82
N ILE A 59 10.36 13.05 1.03
CA ILE A 59 9.14 12.56 0.39
C ILE A 59 9.28 12.80 -1.11
N THR A 60 9.07 11.77 -1.91
CA THR A 60 9.15 11.88 -3.37
C THR A 60 7.89 11.38 -4.06
N GLY A 61 7.55 12.03 -5.16
CA GLY A 61 6.60 11.58 -6.15
C GLY A 61 7.24 11.53 -7.53
N GLY A 62 6.62 10.86 -8.48
CA GLY A 62 7.03 10.87 -9.87
C GLY A 62 8.39 10.27 -10.17
N VAL A 63 8.85 9.29 -9.39
CA VAL A 63 9.92 8.36 -9.81
C VAL A 63 9.48 7.70 -11.12
N HIS A 64 8.23 7.30 -11.17
CA HIS A 64 7.50 6.98 -12.39
C HIS A 64 6.51 8.10 -12.70
N SER A 65 6.67 8.74 -13.84
CA SER A 65 5.96 9.98 -14.18
C SER A 65 4.48 9.80 -14.52
N GLY A 66 4.03 8.58 -14.82
CA GLY A 66 2.62 8.25 -15.04
C GLY A 66 1.83 7.95 -13.75
N GLU A 67 2.47 8.01 -12.60
CA GLU A 67 1.89 7.67 -11.29
C GLU A 67 1.45 8.94 -10.54
N TYR A 68 0.23 9.40 -10.84
CA TYR A 68 -0.20 10.76 -10.51
C TYR A 68 -0.62 10.99 -9.06
N VAL A 69 -1.11 9.96 -8.35
CA VAL A 69 -1.59 10.11 -6.96
C VAL A 69 -0.51 10.68 -6.06
N GLY A 70 0.69 10.08 -6.08
CA GLY A 70 1.83 10.51 -5.27
C GLY A 70 2.35 11.89 -5.67
N ILE A 71 2.35 12.21 -6.96
CA ILE A 71 2.74 13.54 -7.46
C ILE A 71 1.80 14.61 -6.90
N GLN A 72 0.49 14.41 -7.03
CA GLN A 72 -0.50 15.36 -6.53
C GLN A 72 -0.47 15.45 -4.99
N ALA A 73 -0.27 14.33 -4.29
CA ALA A 73 -0.09 14.33 -2.84
C ALA A 73 1.13 15.17 -2.42
N CYS A 74 2.27 15.04 -3.12
CA CYS A 74 3.45 15.87 -2.89
C CYS A 74 3.18 17.36 -3.12
N VAL A 75 2.42 17.72 -4.15
CA VAL A 75 2.03 19.11 -4.43
C VAL A 75 1.22 19.68 -3.27
N GLU A 76 0.18 18.97 -2.83
CA GLU A 76 -0.72 19.42 -1.77
C GLU A 76 -0.04 19.43 -0.39
N LEU A 77 0.76 18.40 -0.05
CA LEU A 77 1.56 18.37 1.18
C LEU A 77 2.55 19.54 1.24
N GLY A 78 3.18 19.89 0.11
CA GLY A 78 4.06 21.05 0.03
C GLY A 78 3.34 22.34 0.38
N ALA A 79 2.11 22.52 -0.02
CA ALA A 79 1.28 23.67 0.32
C ALA A 79 0.79 23.64 1.78
N GLU A 80 0.39 22.48 2.29
CA GLU A 80 -0.33 22.31 3.56
C GLU A 80 0.59 22.20 4.78
N LEU A 81 1.77 21.57 4.67
CA LEU A 81 2.66 21.37 5.80
C LEU A 81 3.32 22.68 6.24
N LEU A 82 3.37 22.90 7.54
CA LEU A 82 3.74 24.17 8.16
C LEU A 82 5.01 24.04 9.00
N PRO A 83 5.96 25.02 8.90
CA PRO A 83 7.20 25.02 9.69
C PRO A 83 6.95 25.02 11.21
N GLU A 84 5.94 25.74 11.68
CA GLU A 84 5.59 25.85 13.10
C GLU A 84 5.10 24.53 13.72
N LYS A 85 4.65 23.58 12.92
CA LYS A 85 4.25 22.23 13.35
C LYS A 85 5.34 21.18 13.12
N THR A 86 6.44 21.55 12.46
CA THR A 86 7.51 20.66 12.06
C THR A 86 8.64 20.64 13.08
N VAL A 87 9.11 19.45 13.45
CA VAL A 87 10.35 19.21 14.17
C VAL A 87 11.33 18.54 13.22
N GLY A 88 12.51 19.14 13.05
CA GLY A 88 13.45 18.73 12.02
C GLY A 88 13.13 19.35 10.66
N THR A 89 13.33 18.59 9.60
CA THR A 89 13.19 19.08 8.22
C THR A 89 12.38 18.09 7.38
N ILE A 90 11.52 18.61 6.52
CA ILE A 90 10.78 17.84 5.53
C ILE A 90 11.17 18.36 4.15
N VAL A 91 11.67 17.47 3.31
CA VAL A 91 12.03 17.73 1.89
C VAL A 91 11.07 16.99 1.01
N ILE A 92 10.39 17.69 0.12
CA ILE A 92 9.45 17.11 -0.83
C ILE A 92 9.97 17.39 -2.24
N LEU A 93 10.28 16.35 -3.00
CA LEU A 93 10.58 16.43 -4.43
C LEU A 93 9.35 15.90 -5.17
N LYS A 94 8.64 16.79 -5.85
CA LYS A 94 7.26 16.54 -6.29
C LYS A 94 7.19 15.62 -7.50
N VAL A 95 8.14 15.75 -8.43
CA VAL A 95 8.24 14.93 -9.64
C VAL A 95 9.71 14.67 -9.94
N LEU A 96 10.20 13.47 -9.68
CA LEU A 96 11.62 13.16 -9.96
C LEU A 96 11.88 13.02 -11.46
N ASN A 97 11.09 12.23 -12.18
CA ASN A 97 11.20 12.11 -13.62
C ASN A 97 10.38 13.20 -14.33
N ARG A 98 10.75 14.46 -14.07
CA ARG A 98 10.07 15.65 -14.61
C ARG A 98 10.01 15.69 -16.14
N PRO A 99 11.08 15.37 -16.90
CA PRO A 99 11.01 15.42 -18.36
C PRO A 99 9.94 14.49 -18.93
N ALA A 100 9.87 13.24 -18.47
CA ALA A 100 8.84 12.31 -18.91
C ALA A 100 7.43 12.75 -18.52
N PHE A 101 7.26 13.31 -17.31
CA PHE A 101 5.99 13.85 -16.83
C PHE A 101 5.46 14.99 -17.75
N GLU A 102 6.29 15.98 -18.04
CA GLU A 102 5.92 17.12 -18.86
C GLU A 102 5.61 16.75 -20.32
N HIS A 103 6.18 15.63 -20.81
CA HIS A 103 5.93 15.11 -22.16
C HIS A 103 4.90 13.99 -22.21
N ARG A 104 4.31 13.60 -21.08
CA ARG A 104 3.38 12.46 -21.00
C ARG A 104 3.98 11.18 -21.61
N ALA A 105 5.26 10.94 -21.34
CA ALA A 105 6.03 9.86 -21.95
C ALA A 105 5.96 8.53 -21.15
N GLY A 106 5.09 8.45 -20.16
CA GLY A 106 4.98 7.27 -19.28
C GLY A 106 6.10 7.21 -18.24
N SER A 107 6.36 6.03 -17.70
CA SER A 107 7.20 5.83 -16.51
C SER A 107 8.70 5.77 -16.79
N LEU A 108 9.12 5.71 -18.03
CA LEU A 108 10.55 5.59 -18.41
C LEU A 108 11.18 6.96 -18.68
N GLY A 109 12.52 7.01 -18.63
CA GLY A 109 13.29 8.18 -19.01
C GLY A 109 13.00 8.62 -20.44
N LEU A 110 12.84 9.93 -20.65
CA LEU A 110 12.44 10.49 -21.94
C LEU A 110 13.48 10.23 -23.05
N SER A 111 14.76 10.36 -22.72
CA SER A 111 15.84 10.23 -23.71
C SER A 111 16.52 8.86 -23.69
N ASP A 112 16.52 8.15 -22.57
CA ASP A 112 17.26 6.90 -22.43
C ASP A 112 16.38 5.64 -22.29
N GLY A 113 15.06 5.82 -22.09
CA GLY A 113 14.11 4.72 -21.94
C GLY A 113 14.34 3.87 -20.68
N LYS A 114 15.15 4.34 -19.73
CA LYS A 114 15.46 3.60 -18.50
C LYS A 114 14.42 3.84 -17.41
N ASN A 115 14.21 2.83 -16.59
CA ASN A 115 13.42 2.96 -15.38
C ASN A 115 14.28 3.54 -14.26
N LEU A 116 13.94 4.76 -13.80
CA LEU A 116 14.66 5.43 -12.71
C LEU A 116 14.77 4.56 -11.46
N ASN A 117 13.72 3.80 -11.14
CA ASN A 117 13.67 2.91 -9.97
C ASN A 117 14.46 1.59 -10.16
N ARG A 118 15.33 1.52 -11.13
CA ARG A 118 16.23 0.38 -11.40
C ARG A 118 17.69 0.79 -11.55
N VAL A 119 18.00 2.09 -11.50
CA VAL A 119 19.35 2.61 -11.80
C VAL A 119 20.07 3.22 -10.61
N PHE A 120 19.44 3.30 -9.42
CA PHE A 120 20.14 3.79 -8.21
C PHE A 120 21.30 2.87 -7.81
N PRO A 121 22.48 3.41 -7.47
CA PRO A 121 22.79 4.79 -7.08
C PRO A 121 23.01 5.78 -8.25
N GLY A 122 22.95 5.33 -9.50
CA GLY A 122 23.21 6.16 -10.66
C GLY A 122 24.67 6.22 -11.06
N ASN A 123 24.95 7.09 -12.02
CA ASN A 123 26.28 7.33 -12.58
C ASN A 123 26.38 8.78 -13.07
N PRO A 124 27.38 9.57 -12.62
CA PRO A 124 27.53 10.97 -13.02
C PRO A 124 27.84 11.14 -14.54
N ASN A 125 28.40 10.13 -15.15
CA ASN A 125 28.73 10.10 -16.57
C ASN A 125 27.78 9.22 -17.39
N GLY A 126 26.65 8.83 -16.80
CA GLY A 126 25.65 7.97 -17.41
C GLY A 126 24.61 8.71 -18.24
N THR A 127 23.54 8.01 -18.51
CA THR A 127 22.38 8.50 -19.24
C THR A 127 21.47 9.37 -18.36
N GLU A 128 20.36 9.87 -18.89
CA GLU A 128 19.44 10.79 -18.22
C GLU A 128 19.01 10.29 -16.83
N MET A 129 18.46 9.08 -16.74
CA MET A 129 17.99 8.53 -15.46
C MET A 129 19.15 8.17 -14.52
N GLU A 130 20.27 7.71 -15.04
CA GLU A 130 21.47 7.43 -14.24
C GLU A 130 22.05 8.69 -13.60
N ARG A 131 22.09 9.82 -14.33
CA ARG A 131 22.56 11.10 -13.77
C ARG A 131 21.58 11.68 -12.76
N LEU A 132 20.28 11.54 -12.99
CA LEU A 132 19.24 11.94 -12.01
C LEU A 132 19.38 11.13 -10.71
N ALA A 133 19.48 9.81 -10.80
CA ALA A 133 19.70 8.95 -9.64
C ALA A 133 20.97 9.32 -8.87
N TRP A 134 22.06 9.61 -9.59
CA TRP A 134 23.31 10.04 -8.99
C TRP A 134 23.18 11.36 -8.24
N ALA A 135 22.52 12.36 -8.81
CA ALA A 135 22.29 13.64 -8.17
C ALA A 135 21.53 13.48 -6.84
N ILE A 136 20.47 12.70 -6.83
CA ILE A 136 19.70 12.40 -5.60
C ILE A 136 20.56 11.66 -4.58
N THR A 137 21.30 10.64 -5.01
CA THR A 137 22.17 9.86 -4.14
C THR A 137 23.26 10.72 -3.50
N LYS A 138 23.84 11.64 -4.24
CA LYS A 138 24.97 12.43 -3.79
C LYS A 138 24.58 13.69 -3.01
N GLU A 139 23.54 14.39 -3.46
CA GLU A 139 23.20 15.70 -2.91
C GLU A 139 22.04 15.68 -1.93
N VAL A 140 21.18 14.65 -1.94
CA VAL A 140 20.01 14.55 -1.07
C VAL A 140 20.21 13.50 0.02
N TYR A 141 20.50 12.25 -0.31
CA TYR A 141 20.56 11.15 0.66
C TYR A 141 21.49 11.39 1.86
N PRO A 142 22.67 12.00 1.74
CA PRO A 142 23.54 12.25 2.90
C PRO A 142 22.91 13.14 4.00
N LYS A 143 21.82 13.83 3.68
CA LYS A 143 21.14 14.78 4.58
C LYS A 143 19.81 14.22 5.13
N VAL A 144 19.44 12.97 4.81
CA VAL A 144 18.13 12.36 5.03
C VAL A 144 18.24 11.21 6.03
N ASP A 145 17.28 11.13 6.94
CA ASP A 145 17.16 10.04 7.92
C ASP A 145 16.03 9.08 7.57
N TYR A 146 14.95 9.59 6.98
CA TYR A 146 13.74 8.83 6.62
C TYR A 146 13.30 9.14 5.21
N TYR A 147 12.75 8.16 4.52
CA TYR A 147 12.30 8.32 3.14
C TYR A 147 10.93 7.67 2.90
N ILE A 148 10.00 8.44 2.34
CA ILE A 148 8.71 7.99 1.83
C ILE A 148 8.67 8.22 0.33
N ASP A 149 8.58 7.15 -0.46
CA ASP A 149 8.46 7.20 -1.91
C ASP A 149 7.01 6.87 -2.29
N LEU A 150 6.30 7.83 -2.89
CA LEU A 150 4.89 7.71 -3.24
C LEU A 150 4.75 7.25 -4.69
N HIS A 151 4.15 6.09 -4.87
CA HIS A 151 3.90 5.42 -6.13
C HIS A 151 2.42 5.10 -6.33
N SER A 152 2.08 4.74 -7.56
CA SER A 152 0.81 4.13 -7.99
C SER A 152 1.12 2.99 -8.94
N GLY A 153 0.10 2.26 -9.38
CA GLY A 153 0.21 1.57 -10.67
C GLY A 153 0.46 2.58 -11.79
N ASP A 154 1.20 2.18 -12.81
CA ASP A 154 1.46 3.03 -13.96
C ASP A 154 0.23 3.20 -14.88
N ASP A 155 0.44 3.64 -16.11
CA ASP A 155 -0.64 3.88 -17.08
C ASP A 155 -1.53 2.65 -17.33
N PHE A 156 -1.01 1.46 -17.10
CA PHE A 156 -1.69 0.19 -17.40
C PHE A 156 -1.71 -0.78 -16.21
N GLU A 157 -1.38 -0.35 -15.01
CA GLU A 157 -1.34 -1.22 -13.84
C GLU A 157 -2.43 -0.88 -12.85
N ALA A 158 -3.28 -1.87 -12.55
CA ALA A 158 -4.25 -1.83 -11.46
C ALA A 158 -3.68 -2.53 -10.23
N LEU A 159 -3.91 -1.98 -9.04
CA LEU A 159 -3.42 -2.56 -7.79
C LEU A 159 -4.44 -2.43 -6.65
N THR A 160 -4.32 -3.30 -5.65
CA THR A 160 -4.87 -3.04 -4.32
C THR A 160 -3.85 -2.20 -3.56
N PRO A 161 -4.25 -1.22 -2.74
CA PRO A 161 -3.27 -0.43 -2.00
C PRO A 161 -2.40 -1.29 -1.08
N TYR A 162 -1.09 -1.08 -1.12
CA TYR A 162 -0.13 -1.74 -0.23
C TYR A 162 1.14 -0.91 -0.07
N VAL A 163 1.99 -1.27 0.86
CA VAL A 163 3.24 -0.56 1.14
C VAL A 163 4.42 -1.53 1.17
N TYR A 164 5.50 -1.19 0.48
CA TYR A 164 6.79 -1.84 0.65
C TYR A 164 7.57 -1.19 1.79
N TYR A 165 8.26 -2.00 2.60
CA TYR A 165 9.30 -1.50 3.48
C TYR A 165 10.65 -2.15 3.14
N ALA A 166 11.72 -1.39 3.32
CA ALA A 166 13.06 -1.85 3.01
C ALA A 166 13.48 -2.99 3.95
N GLY A 167 13.68 -4.18 3.41
CA GLY A 167 13.94 -5.41 4.16
C GLY A 167 15.36 -5.94 4.04
N LYS A 168 16.16 -5.40 3.12
CA LYS A 168 17.58 -5.79 2.92
C LYS A 168 18.50 -4.61 3.26
N ALA A 169 18.56 -4.31 4.55
CA ALA A 169 19.37 -3.24 5.14
C ALA A 169 19.85 -3.69 6.54
N ALA A 170 20.55 -2.81 7.26
CA ALA A 170 20.86 -3.05 8.65
C ALA A 170 19.58 -3.27 9.47
N GLN A 171 19.63 -4.09 10.52
CA GLN A 171 18.44 -4.49 11.26
C GLN A 171 17.63 -3.30 11.77
N GLU A 172 18.30 -2.31 12.37
CA GLU A 172 17.66 -1.10 12.88
C GLU A 172 16.95 -0.26 11.79
N VAL A 173 17.50 -0.26 10.57
CA VAL A 173 16.90 0.43 9.42
C VAL A 173 15.66 -0.32 8.93
N THR A 174 15.73 -1.65 8.85
CA THR A 174 14.60 -2.49 8.48
C THR A 174 13.46 -2.37 9.49
N GLU A 175 13.77 -2.41 10.79
CA GLU A 175 12.77 -2.26 11.86
C GLU A 175 12.12 -0.87 11.84
N ALA A 176 12.90 0.19 11.64
CA ALA A 176 12.38 1.55 11.49
C ALA A 176 11.51 1.69 10.25
N SER A 177 11.91 1.10 9.12
CA SER A 177 11.13 1.07 7.89
C SER A 177 9.80 0.34 8.07
N ARG A 178 9.82 -0.80 8.75
CA ARG A 178 8.61 -1.57 9.08
C ARG A 178 7.64 -0.76 9.95
N LYS A 179 8.15 -0.08 10.99
CA LYS A 179 7.33 0.79 11.85
C LYS A 179 6.69 1.96 11.08
N MET A 180 7.38 2.51 10.09
CA MET A 180 6.78 3.50 9.19
C MET A 180 5.66 2.88 8.34
N ALA A 181 5.89 1.71 7.76
CA ALA A 181 4.89 1.00 6.97
C ALA A 181 3.63 0.66 7.77
N GLU A 182 3.78 0.28 9.04
CA GLU A 182 2.65 -0.01 9.95
C GLU A 182 1.74 1.19 10.22
N GLN A 183 2.18 2.42 9.92
CA GLN A 183 1.35 3.63 10.04
C GLN A 183 0.47 3.91 8.81
N VAL A 184 0.68 3.20 7.72
CA VAL A 184 -0.02 3.39 6.44
C VAL A 184 -1.38 2.71 6.48
N ASP A 185 -2.42 3.40 6.01
CA ASP A 185 -3.80 2.88 5.96
C ASP A 185 -4.05 2.07 4.68
N VAL A 186 -3.41 0.90 4.62
CA VAL A 186 -3.53 -0.06 3.53
C VAL A 186 -3.66 -1.48 4.09
N PRO A 187 -4.30 -2.42 3.36
CA PRO A 187 -4.50 -3.77 3.87
C PRO A 187 -3.22 -4.61 3.95
N TYR A 188 -2.19 -4.30 3.15
CA TYR A 188 -1.00 -5.15 3.02
C TYR A 188 0.30 -4.36 3.06
N MET A 189 1.33 -4.99 3.63
CA MET A 189 2.72 -4.54 3.54
C MET A 189 3.63 -5.67 3.07
N VAL A 190 4.66 -5.33 2.31
CA VAL A 190 5.60 -6.28 1.72
C VAL A 190 7.02 -5.93 2.14
N ARG A 191 7.75 -6.89 2.67
CA ARG A 191 9.18 -6.75 2.92
C ARG A 191 9.94 -6.86 1.60
N SER A 192 10.59 -5.78 1.17
CA SER A 192 11.42 -5.80 -0.02
C SER A 192 12.80 -6.41 0.28
N MET A 193 13.22 -7.38 -0.52
CA MET A 193 14.53 -8.03 -0.41
C MET A 193 15.52 -7.53 -1.45
N VAL A 194 15.34 -6.32 -1.95
CA VAL A 194 16.22 -5.62 -2.90
C VAL A 194 17.04 -4.58 -2.14
N SER A 195 18.32 -4.40 -2.48
CA SER A 195 19.24 -3.46 -1.82
C SER A 195 19.82 -2.39 -2.74
N SER A 196 19.54 -2.46 -4.04
CA SER A 196 20.06 -1.51 -5.05
C SER A 196 19.09 -1.42 -6.23
N GLY A 197 19.30 -0.44 -7.07
CA GLY A 197 18.44 -0.17 -8.22
C GLY A 197 17.26 0.71 -7.89
N GLY A 198 16.46 0.37 -6.88
CA GLY A 198 15.36 1.18 -6.42
C GLY A 198 15.80 2.37 -5.56
N ALA A 199 15.07 3.47 -5.64
CA ALA A 199 15.36 4.70 -4.90
C ALA A 199 15.34 4.46 -3.38
N TYR A 200 14.24 3.95 -2.84
CA TYR A 200 14.09 3.71 -1.41
C TYR A 200 14.93 2.52 -0.92
N ASN A 201 15.11 1.49 -1.74
CA ASN A 201 15.96 0.34 -1.40
C ASN A 201 17.42 0.74 -1.25
N TYR A 202 17.94 1.53 -2.19
CA TYR A 202 19.31 2.01 -2.11
C TYR A 202 19.50 2.97 -0.93
N ALA A 203 18.55 3.87 -0.69
CA ALA A 203 18.54 4.75 0.49
C ALA A 203 18.65 3.95 1.79
N ALA A 204 17.88 2.88 1.94
CA ALA A 204 17.94 2.01 3.11
C ALA A 204 19.30 1.32 3.27
N SER A 205 19.95 0.91 2.19
CA SER A 205 21.30 0.36 2.22
C SER A 205 22.35 1.35 2.76
N LYS A 206 22.02 2.64 2.79
CA LYS A 206 22.83 3.74 3.33
C LYS A 206 22.38 4.22 4.72
N GLY A 207 21.47 3.50 5.37
CA GLY A 207 21.01 3.81 6.72
C GLY A 207 19.76 4.68 6.80
N ILE A 208 19.08 4.93 5.68
CA ILE A 208 17.85 5.73 5.63
C ILE A 208 16.66 4.79 5.72
N ALA A 209 15.89 4.84 6.81
CA ALA A 209 14.68 4.04 6.94
C ALA A 209 13.65 4.46 5.87
N SER A 210 13.18 3.51 5.06
CA SER A 210 12.51 3.81 3.80
C SER A 210 11.33 2.91 3.53
N ILE A 211 10.28 3.52 2.97
CA ILE A 211 9.09 2.82 2.45
C ILE A 211 8.74 3.32 1.05
N LEU A 212 7.99 2.48 0.33
CA LEU A 212 7.35 2.83 -0.93
C LEU A 212 5.87 2.50 -0.83
N LEU A 213 5.01 3.50 -0.97
CA LEU A 213 3.55 3.37 -0.89
C LEU A 213 2.96 3.26 -2.29
N GLU A 214 2.14 2.23 -2.49
CA GLU A 214 1.41 1.97 -3.73
C GLU A 214 -0.08 2.24 -3.54
N ARG A 215 -0.63 3.25 -4.23
CA ARG A 215 -2.06 3.57 -4.23
C ARG A 215 -2.48 4.23 -5.54
N GLY A 216 -3.61 3.77 -6.11
CA GLY A 216 -4.09 4.21 -7.42
C GLY A 216 -3.39 3.49 -8.58
N GLY A 217 -3.72 3.86 -9.80
CA GLY A 217 -3.15 3.24 -11.01
C GLY A 217 -3.94 3.57 -12.27
N MET A 218 -3.62 2.89 -13.36
CA MET A 218 -4.30 3.04 -14.66
C MET A 218 -4.21 4.45 -15.24
N GLY A 219 -3.09 5.15 -14.99
CA GLY A 219 -2.87 6.52 -15.48
C GLY A 219 -3.88 7.54 -14.94
N ALA A 220 -4.51 7.25 -13.80
CA ALA A 220 -5.56 8.06 -13.20
C ALA A 220 -5.25 8.43 -11.75
N TRP A 221 -6.03 9.34 -11.19
CA TRP A 221 -5.99 9.72 -9.79
C TRP A 221 -7.34 10.28 -9.33
N THR A 222 -7.61 10.17 -8.05
CA THR A 222 -8.79 10.74 -7.40
C THR A 222 -8.39 11.56 -6.19
N SER A 223 -9.23 12.52 -5.81
CA SER A 223 -9.01 13.28 -4.57
C SER A 223 -9.02 12.40 -3.32
N GLU A 224 -9.78 11.31 -3.32
CA GLU A 224 -9.82 10.35 -2.22
C GLU A 224 -8.47 9.64 -2.05
N GLU A 225 -7.87 9.14 -3.13
CA GLU A 225 -6.54 8.52 -3.12
C GLU A 225 -5.46 9.50 -2.68
N VAL A 226 -5.48 10.73 -3.20
CA VAL A 226 -4.55 11.80 -2.82
C VAL A 226 -4.67 12.13 -1.33
N ASN A 227 -5.90 12.29 -0.82
CA ASN A 227 -6.14 12.54 0.60
C ASN A 227 -5.68 11.39 1.49
N SER A 228 -5.80 10.15 1.01
CA SER A 228 -5.29 8.96 1.70
C SER A 228 -3.77 8.97 1.80
N ASP A 229 -3.06 9.26 0.72
CA ASP A 229 -1.59 9.41 0.75
C ASP A 229 -1.16 10.52 1.71
N LYS A 230 -1.81 11.68 1.65
CA LYS A 230 -1.51 12.79 2.57
C LYS A 230 -1.74 12.44 4.03
N ARG A 231 -2.82 11.75 4.33
CA ARG A 231 -3.12 11.25 5.68
C ARG A 231 -2.03 10.28 6.15
N ASP A 232 -1.62 9.35 5.32
CA ASP A 232 -0.58 8.37 5.65
C ASP A 232 0.75 9.05 5.94
N VAL A 233 1.16 10.00 5.10
CA VAL A 233 2.38 10.79 5.32
C VAL A 233 2.30 11.56 6.64
N ARG A 234 1.20 12.24 6.93
CA ARG A 234 1.01 12.95 8.22
C ARG A 234 1.05 12.02 9.41
N ASN A 235 0.44 10.85 9.31
CA ASN A 235 0.46 9.84 10.37
C ASN A 235 1.89 9.31 10.63
N ILE A 236 2.66 9.06 9.58
CA ILE A 236 4.07 8.67 9.71
C ILE A 236 4.88 9.78 10.37
N LEU A 237 4.78 11.02 9.88
CA LEU A 237 5.48 12.17 10.46
C LEU A 237 5.13 12.37 11.92
N SER A 238 3.86 12.24 12.29
CA SER A 238 3.40 12.33 13.68
C SER A 238 3.97 11.19 14.53
N SER A 239 3.98 9.95 14.02
CA SER A 239 4.52 8.79 14.74
C SER A 239 6.03 8.91 15.02
N LEU A 240 6.75 9.60 14.15
CA LEU A 240 8.18 9.88 14.29
C LEU A 240 8.47 11.15 15.14
N GLY A 241 7.43 11.83 15.64
CA GLY A 241 7.57 13.09 16.37
C GLY A 241 8.02 14.28 15.50
N MET A 242 7.89 14.17 14.17
CA MET A 242 8.34 15.18 13.22
C MET A 242 7.26 16.21 12.86
N TYR A 243 5.98 15.91 13.10
CA TYR A 243 4.88 16.83 12.82
C TYR A 243 3.83 16.79 13.92
N GLN A 244 3.50 17.95 14.46
CA GLN A 244 2.64 18.11 15.65
C GLN A 244 1.17 18.15 15.24
N ILE A 245 0.58 16.97 15.07
CA ILE A 245 -0.85 16.77 14.85
C ILE A 245 -1.32 15.51 15.58
N ARG A 246 -2.63 15.42 15.83
CA ARG A 246 -3.25 14.16 16.19
C ARG A 246 -3.27 13.26 14.96
N ARG A 247 -2.89 12.00 15.14
CA ARG A 247 -2.98 11.02 14.05
C ARG A 247 -4.43 10.80 13.65
N ASP A 248 -4.66 10.72 12.34
CA ASP A 248 -5.97 10.39 11.78
C ASP A 248 -6.27 8.89 11.97
N VAL A 249 -7.56 8.58 12.09
CA VAL A 249 -8.06 7.20 12.17
C VAL A 249 -7.75 6.46 10.88
N ARG A 250 -7.36 5.20 11.01
CA ARG A 250 -7.07 4.29 9.91
C ARG A 250 -8.14 3.21 9.80
N ASN A 251 -8.37 2.72 8.58
CA ASN A 251 -9.25 1.57 8.33
C ASN A 251 -8.50 0.24 8.44
N TYR A 252 -7.17 0.24 8.26
CA TYR A 252 -6.33 -0.95 8.23
C TYR A 252 -5.10 -0.79 9.12
N VAL A 253 -4.63 -1.91 9.65
CA VAL A 253 -3.23 -2.13 10.02
C VAL A 253 -2.70 -3.13 8.98
N PRO A 254 -1.62 -2.81 8.24
CA PRO A 254 -1.17 -3.66 7.15
C PRO A 254 -0.78 -5.06 7.62
N MET A 255 -1.31 -6.09 6.94
CA MET A 255 -0.84 -7.46 7.10
C MET A 255 0.37 -7.71 6.22
N GLU A 256 1.36 -8.43 6.72
CA GLU A 256 2.56 -8.73 5.95
C GLU A 256 2.27 -9.80 4.89
N VAL A 257 2.74 -9.53 3.68
CA VAL A 257 2.69 -10.45 2.54
C VAL A 257 4.11 -10.86 2.17
N THR A 258 4.34 -12.16 2.04
CA THR A 258 5.64 -12.75 1.70
C THR A 258 5.60 -13.56 0.42
N ASP A 259 6.76 -14.04 -0.01
CA ASP A 259 6.91 -14.89 -1.20
C ASP A 259 6.24 -14.31 -2.44
N VAL A 260 6.31 -13.00 -2.61
CA VAL A 260 5.64 -12.33 -3.74
C VAL A 260 6.20 -12.83 -5.06
N ARG A 261 5.31 -13.33 -5.91
CA ARG A 261 5.58 -13.69 -7.28
C ARG A 261 5.22 -12.55 -8.21
N TYR A 262 6.20 -12.10 -8.96
CA TYR A 262 6.07 -11.11 -10.02
C TYR A 262 6.03 -11.86 -11.35
N GLN A 263 4.83 -12.24 -11.78
CA GLN A 263 4.63 -13.01 -13.00
C GLN A 263 4.79 -12.12 -14.21
N ALA A 264 5.64 -12.52 -15.14
CA ALA A 264 5.83 -11.88 -16.44
C ALA A 264 5.24 -12.73 -17.54
N ALA A 265 4.87 -12.12 -18.67
CA ALA A 265 4.47 -12.82 -19.87
C ALA A 265 5.65 -13.61 -20.46
N SER A 266 5.41 -14.86 -20.88
CA SER A 266 6.44 -15.68 -21.52
C SER A 266 6.56 -15.41 -23.02
N GLU A 267 5.58 -14.74 -23.62
CA GLU A 267 5.55 -14.34 -25.03
C GLU A 267 4.67 -13.10 -25.25
N ASP A 268 4.78 -12.50 -26.42
CA ASP A 268 3.90 -11.43 -26.87
C ASP A 268 2.48 -11.92 -27.10
N GLY A 269 1.49 -11.10 -26.77
CA GLY A 269 0.09 -11.46 -26.99
C GLY A 269 -0.93 -10.53 -26.37
N LEU A 270 -2.13 -11.05 -26.20
CA LEU A 270 -3.27 -10.37 -25.60
C LEU A 270 -3.58 -10.99 -24.24
N TRP A 271 -3.62 -10.15 -23.20
CA TRP A 271 -3.85 -10.57 -21.83
C TRP A 271 -5.32 -10.55 -21.44
N TYR A 272 -5.80 -11.65 -20.88
CA TYR A 272 -7.15 -11.82 -20.36
C TYR A 272 -7.10 -12.15 -18.87
N PRO A 273 -7.31 -11.14 -17.98
CA PRO A 273 -7.26 -11.37 -16.55
C PRO A 273 -8.44 -12.23 -16.07
N ALA A 274 -8.17 -13.12 -15.14
CA ALA A 274 -9.17 -13.95 -14.45
C ALA A 274 -9.30 -13.62 -12.97
N ALA A 275 -8.34 -12.88 -12.41
CA ALA A 275 -8.34 -12.36 -11.06
C ALA A 275 -8.13 -10.83 -11.08
N LYS A 276 -8.51 -10.16 -10.02
CA LYS A 276 -8.31 -8.71 -9.85
C LYS A 276 -7.49 -8.40 -8.60
N PRO A 277 -6.85 -7.23 -8.51
CA PRO A 277 -6.15 -6.82 -7.31
C PRO A 277 -7.04 -6.86 -6.06
N GLY A 278 -6.51 -7.40 -4.97
CA GLY A 278 -7.23 -7.64 -3.73
C GLY A 278 -7.93 -8.99 -3.63
N ASP A 279 -8.04 -9.75 -4.73
CA ASP A 279 -8.62 -11.10 -4.67
C ASP A 279 -7.69 -12.04 -3.90
N MET A 280 -8.30 -12.84 -3.02
CA MET A 280 -7.66 -14.02 -2.46
C MET A 280 -7.74 -15.14 -3.49
N VAL A 281 -6.64 -15.81 -3.74
CA VAL A 281 -6.55 -16.88 -4.74
C VAL A 281 -6.00 -18.16 -4.10
N ALA A 282 -6.58 -19.29 -4.49
CA ALA A 282 -6.09 -20.61 -4.09
C ALA A 282 -4.96 -21.08 -5.02
N GLU A 283 -4.14 -22.02 -4.53
CA GLU A 283 -3.20 -22.75 -5.36
C GLU A 283 -3.92 -23.35 -6.59
N GLY A 284 -3.34 -23.17 -7.78
CA GLY A 284 -3.91 -23.61 -9.05
C GLY A 284 -4.97 -22.68 -9.65
N ALA A 285 -5.44 -21.65 -8.92
CA ALA A 285 -6.42 -20.71 -9.45
C ALA A 285 -5.88 -19.98 -10.69
N LEU A 286 -6.73 -19.79 -11.69
CA LEU A 286 -6.39 -19.05 -12.89
C LEU A 286 -6.28 -17.55 -12.56
N LEU A 287 -5.11 -16.97 -12.80
CA LEU A 287 -4.87 -15.55 -12.66
C LEU A 287 -5.14 -14.79 -13.94
N GLY A 288 -4.91 -15.43 -15.08
CA GLY A 288 -5.17 -14.90 -16.40
C GLY A 288 -4.59 -15.77 -17.50
N ALA A 289 -4.82 -15.37 -18.73
CA ALA A 289 -4.34 -16.09 -19.91
C ALA A 289 -3.84 -15.13 -20.99
N ILE A 290 -2.86 -15.60 -21.77
CA ILE A 290 -2.37 -14.91 -22.97
C ILE A 290 -2.90 -15.67 -24.18
N ARG A 291 -3.46 -14.92 -25.14
CA ARG A 291 -3.94 -15.41 -26.44
C ARG A 291 -3.28 -14.65 -27.58
N ASP A 292 -3.24 -15.28 -28.73
CA ASP A 292 -2.81 -14.60 -29.96
C ASP A 292 -3.96 -13.79 -30.61
N TYR A 293 -3.68 -13.17 -31.77
CA TYR A 293 -4.66 -12.37 -32.49
C TYR A 293 -5.82 -13.17 -33.11
N ASP A 294 -5.69 -14.50 -33.22
CA ASP A 294 -6.73 -15.38 -33.65
C ASP A 294 -7.58 -15.91 -32.47
N GLY A 295 -7.23 -15.51 -31.25
CA GLY A 295 -7.90 -15.91 -30.01
C GLY A 295 -7.45 -17.28 -29.47
N GLU A 296 -6.43 -17.89 -30.09
CA GLU A 296 -5.88 -19.14 -29.61
C GLU A 296 -5.10 -18.99 -28.34
N LEU A 297 -5.29 -19.92 -27.39
CA LEU A 297 -4.62 -19.93 -26.11
C LEU A 297 -3.11 -20.19 -26.28
N ARG A 298 -2.30 -19.30 -25.74
CA ARG A 298 -0.82 -19.38 -25.76
C ARG A 298 -0.27 -19.73 -24.38
N GLU A 299 -0.74 -19.07 -23.33
CA GLU A 299 -0.26 -19.23 -21.96
C GLU A 299 -1.40 -19.14 -20.95
N THR A 300 -1.32 -19.88 -19.85
CA THR A 300 -2.14 -19.69 -18.66
C THR A 300 -1.26 -19.37 -17.47
N CYS A 301 -1.58 -18.27 -16.76
CA CYS A 301 -0.95 -17.92 -15.48
C CYS A 301 -1.82 -18.44 -14.35
N ARG A 302 -1.26 -19.29 -13.49
CA ARG A 302 -1.95 -19.85 -12.32
C ARG A 302 -1.19 -19.58 -11.05
N ALA A 303 -1.91 -19.41 -9.94
CA ALA A 303 -1.32 -19.25 -8.62
C ALA A 303 -0.59 -20.53 -8.21
N GLU A 304 0.66 -20.41 -7.78
CA GLU A 304 1.47 -21.55 -7.30
C GLU A 304 1.14 -21.90 -5.85
N TYR A 305 0.44 -21.03 -5.13
CA TYR A 305 0.06 -21.16 -3.72
C TYR A 305 -1.12 -20.24 -3.39
N ASN A 306 -1.72 -20.45 -2.22
CA ASN A 306 -2.76 -19.56 -1.70
C ASN A 306 -2.18 -18.18 -1.38
N GLY A 307 -2.83 -17.11 -1.83
CA GLY A 307 -2.32 -15.77 -1.62
C GLY A 307 -3.30 -14.67 -1.98
N VAL A 308 -2.80 -13.44 -2.00
CA VAL A 308 -3.55 -12.24 -2.40
C VAL A 308 -2.92 -11.62 -3.64
N VAL A 309 -3.75 -11.21 -4.59
CA VAL A 309 -3.31 -10.47 -5.77
C VAL A 309 -3.03 -9.02 -5.39
N LEU A 310 -1.78 -8.57 -5.59
CA LEU A 310 -1.36 -7.21 -5.28
C LEU A 310 -1.61 -6.26 -6.45
N TYR A 311 -1.17 -6.64 -7.65
CA TYR A 311 -1.42 -5.88 -8.86
C TYR A 311 -1.55 -6.78 -10.09
N GLN A 312 -2.09 -6.20 -11.16
CA GLN A 312 -2.10 -6.78 -12.50
C GLN A 312 -2.08 -5.71 -13.58
N THR A 313 -1.60 -6.07 -14.78
CA THR A 313 -1.73 -5.17 -15.92
C THR A 313 -3.18 -5.07 -16.38
N GLY A 314 -3.65 -3.83 -16.63
CA GLY A 314 -4.90 -3.54 -17.32
C GLY A 314 -4.75 -3.41 -18.84
N SER A 315 -3.52 -3.55 -19.35
CA SER A 315 -3.28 -3.53 -20.79
C SER A 315 -3.78 -4.82 -21.44
N LEU A 316 -4.46 -4.70 -22.57
CA LEU A 316 -4.79 -5.85 -23.40
C LEU A 316 -3.53 -6.44 -24.04
N GLN A 317 -2.61 -5.57 -24.48
CA GLN A 317 -1.35 -5.99 -25.09
C GLN A 317 -0.31 -6.27 -24.00
N VAL A 318 0.43 -7.38 -24.15
CA VAL A 318 1.59 -7.73 -23.33
C VAL A 318 2.75 -8.15 -24.21
N THR A 319 3.96 -7.92 -23.74
CA THR A 319 5.21 -8.33 -24.38
C THR A 319 5.95 -9.35 -23.53
N GLU A 320 6.76 -10.19 -24.16
CA GLU A 320 7.65 -11.11 -23.46
C GLU A 320 8.48 -10.36 -22.38
N GLY A 321 8.48 -10.89 -21.16
CA GLY A 321 9.15 -10.29 -20.00
C GLY A 321 8.39 -9.13 -19.34
N GLY A 322 7.29 -8.65 -19.94
CA GLY A 322 6.45 -7.62 -19.34
C GLY A 322 5.62 -8.15 -18.15
N PRO A 323 5.43 -7.34 -17.09
CA PRO A 323 4.68 -7.78 -15.91
C PRO A 323 3.20 -7.98 -16.24
N VAL A 324 2.60 -9.06 -15.73
CA VAL A 324 1.17 -9.34 -15.90
C VAL A 324 0.40 -9.35 -14.59
N VAL A 325 0.93 -9.99 -13.54
CA VAL A 325 0.28 -10.09 -12.23
C VAL A 325 1.31 -10.33 -11.12
N ALA A 326 1.08 -9.73 -9.97
CA ALA A 326 1.83 -10.06 -8.75
C ALA A 326 0.87 -10.52 -7.66
N TYR A 327 1.27 -11.56 -6.94
CA TYR A 327 0.54 -12.10 -5.80
C TYR A 327 1.50 -12.64 -4.74
N GLY A 328 1.07 -12.72 -3.49
CA GLY A 328 1.92 -13.18 -2.42
C GLY A 328 1.14 -13.84 -1.29
N ARG A 329 1.86 -14.55 -0.41
CA ARG A 329 1.31 -15.18 0.78
C ARG A 329 1.06 -14.16 1.87
N ILE A 330 -0.10 -14.22 2.50
CA ILE A 330 -0.32 -13.47 3.75
C ILE A 330 0.36 -14.24 4.87
N VAL A 331 1.25 -13.57 5.60
CA VAL A 331 1.88 -14.15 6.79
C VAL A 331 0.83 -14.25 7.87
N ARG A 332 0.60 -15.47 8.35
CA ARG A 332 -0.06 -15.67 9.63
C ARG A 332 0.91 -15.25 10.72
N GLU A 333 0.49 -14.39 11.63
CA GLU A 333 1.35 -13.98 12.74
C GLU A 333 1.84 -15.19 13.52
N PRO A 334 3.12 -15.21 13.94
CA PRO A 334 3.71 -16.37 14.65
C PRO A 334 3.13 -16.61 16.06
N GLU A 335 2.26 -15.75 16.55
CA GLU A 335 1.64 -15.86 17.88
C GLU A 335 0.26 -16.54 17.88
N TYR A 336 0.07 -17.56 17.02
CA TYR A 336 -1.09 -18.41 17.20
C TYR A 336 -0.90 -19.31 18.44
N ASP A 337 -1.72 -19.07 19.46
CA ASP A 337 -1.99 -20.07 20.48
C ASP A 337 -2.30 -21.42 19.79
N ASP A 338 -1.73 -22.52 20.28
CA ASP A 338 -1.99 -23.88 19.78
C ASP A 338 -3.49 -24.17 19.56
N ARG A 339 -4.37 -23.49 20.29
CA ARG A 339 -5.82 -23.56 20.13
C ARG A 339 -6.30 -22.96 18.81
N LYS A 340 -5.70 -21.87 18.33
CA LYS A 340 -6.07 -21.24 17.06
C LYS A 340 -5.68 -22.12 15.87
N GLU A 341 -4.53 -22.79 15.94
CA GLU A 341 -4.14 -23.78 14.91
C GLU A 341 -5.13 -24.96 14.87
N GLN A 342 -5.57 -25.44 16.05
CA GLN A 342 -6.57 -26.49 16.12
C GLN A 342 -7.93 -26.06 15.54
N ILE A 343 -8.33 -24.81 15.74
CA ILE A 343 -9.55 -24.22 15.18
C ILE A 343 -9.45 -24.15 13.65
N VAL A 344 -8.35 -23.61 13.12
CA VAL A 344 -8.09 -23.54 11.67
C VAL A 344 -8.18 -24.95 11.07
N HIS A 345 -7.43 -25.91 11.63
CA HIS A 345 -7.41 -27.29 11.13
C HIS A 345 -8.79 -27.99 11.20
N TYR A 346 -9.57 -27.69 12.23
CA TYR A 346 -10.95 -28.19 12.32
C TYR A 346 -11.84 -27.68 11.19
N TRP A 347 -11.75 -26.38 10.89
CA TRP A 347 -12.58 -25.76 9.86
C TRP A 347 -12.07 -26.03 8.45
N GLU A 348 -10.77 -26.19 8.24
CA GLU A 348 -10.19 -26.68 6.98
C GLU A 348 -10.84 -27.99 6.52
N LYS A 349 -10.90 -28.95 7.42
CA LYS A 349 -11.53 -30.26 7.15
C LYS A 349 -13.02 -30.20 6.82
N ARG A 350 -13.69 -29.15 7.22
CA ARG A 350 -15.14 -28.96 7.04
C ARG A 350 -15.48 -27.96 5.96
N SER A 351 -14.51 -27.31 5.37
CA SER A 351 -14.69 -26.18 4.45
C SER A 351 -15.60 -26.55 3.25
N GLU A 352 -15.37 -27.68 2.62
CA GLU A 352 -16.15 -28.14 1.47
C GLU A 352 -17.63 -28.40 1.84
N SER A 353 -17.87 -29.14 2.91
CA SER A 353 -19.22 -29.43 3.38
C SER A 353 -19.94 -28.17 3.84
N PHE A 354 -19.21 -27.22 4.40
CA PHE A 354 -19.73 -25.94 4.86
C PHE A 354 -20.10 -25.02 3.68
N LEU A 355 -19.30 -25.03 2.61
CA LEU A 355 -19.61 -24.33 1.36
C LEU A 355 -20.94 -24.80 0.77
N GLU A 356 -21.11 -26.13 0.63
CA GLU A 356 -22.34 -26.72 0.10
C GLU A 356 -23.57 -26.36 0.98
N GLN A 357 -23.39 -26.39 2.30
CA GLN A 357 -24.45 -25.99 3.22
C GLN A 357 -24.84 -24.52 2.99
N ARG A 358 -23.87 -23.59 2.90
CA ARG A 358 -24.14 -22.17 2.69
C ARG A 358 -24.74 -21.88 1.33
N ARG A 359 -24.30 -22.57 0.28
CA ARG A 359 -24.90 -22.52 -1.06
C ARG A 359 -26.38 -22.91 -1.02
N SER A 360 -26.70 -24.01 -0.33
CA SER A 360 -28.07 -24.46 -0.13
C SER A 360 -28.91 -23.46 0.66
N GLU A 361 -28.36 -22.89 1.74
CA GLU A 361 -29.05 -21.87 2.57
C GLU A 361 -29.37 -20.60 1.78
N LEU A 362 -28.47 -20.13 0.91
CA LEU A 362 -28.69 -18.96 0.06
C LEU A 362 -29.82 -19.19 -0.96
N ALA A 363 -29.93 -20.40 -1.49
CA ALA A 363 -30.99 -20.79 -2.41
C ALA A 363 -32.37 -21.01 -1.72
N ASN A 364 -32.39 -21.10 -0.40
CA ASN A 364 -33.57 -21.41 0.39
C ASN A 364 -34.30 -20.15 0.91
N PRO A 365 -35.62 -20.16 1.15
CA PRO A 365 -36.35 -19.06 1.81
C PRO A 365 -35.77 -18.62 3.17
N ILE A 366 -34.95 -19.44 3.81
CA ILE A 366 -34.27 -19.10 5.07
C ILE A 366 -33.38 -17.86 4.92
N ALA A 367 -32.76 -17.66 3.75
CA ALA A 367 -31.97 -16.49 3.45
C ALA A 367 -32.80 -15.19 3.63
N LYS A 368 -34.01 -15.15 3.08
CA LYS A 368 -34.90 -13.99 3.22
C LYS A 368 -35.33 -13.74 4.67
N ARG A 369 -35.50 -14.81 5.46
CA ARG A 369 -35.81 -14.68 6.88
C ARG A 369 -34.66 -14.07 7.65
N TRP A 370 -33.42 -14.54 7.40
CA TRP A 370 -32.24 -13.96 8.02
C TRP A 370 -32.07 -12.49 7.67
N LEU A 371 -32.19 -12.14 6.39
CA LEU A 371 -32.06 -10.74 5.96
C LEU A 371 -33.11 -9.86 6.70
N LYS A 372 -34.34 -10.30 6.74
CA LYS A 372 -35.42 -9.56 7.45
C LYS A 372 -35.16 -9.40 8.95
N GLU A 373 -34.58 -10.41 9.61
CA GLU A 373 -34.24 -10.30 11.03
C GLU A 373 -33.05 -9.35 11.26
N ILE A 374 -32.04 -9.41 10.40
CA ILE A 374 -30.89 -8.48 10.46
C ILE A 374 -31.36 -7.04 10.23
N GLU A 375 -32.18 -6.79 9.20
CA GLU A 375 -32.71 -5.46 8.88
C GLU A 375 -33.50 -4.80 9.99
N LYS A 376 -34.05 -5.57 10.91
CA LYS A 376 -34.74 -5.03 12.11
C LYS A 376 -33.78 -4.49 13.17
N GLN A 377 -32.52 -4.95 13.14
CA GLN A 377 -31.54 -4.64 14.16
C GLN A 377 -30.49 -3.59 13.70
N ILE A 378 -30.39 -3.33 12.40
CA ILE A 378 -29.42 -2.40 11.83
C ILE A 378 -30.08 -1.08 11.40
N PRO A 379 -29.32 0.03 11.32
CA PRO A 379 -29.86 1.30 10.81
C PRO A 379 -30.45 1.17 9.42
N SER A 380 -31.62 1.77 9.19
CA SER A 380 -32.33 1.74 7.91
C SER A 380 -32.13 3.01 7.10
N GLY A 381 -32.45 2.96 5.81
CA GLY A 381 -32.55 4.12 4.94
C GLY A 381 -31.23 4.63 4.35
N ARG A 382 -30.12 3.96 4.58
CA ARG A 382 -28.84 4.29 3.97
C ARG A 382 -27.97 3.05 3.70
N LYS A 383 -27.00 3.18 2.82
CA LYS A 383 -25.94 2.18 2.65
C LYS A 383 -25.06 2.16 3.91
N LEU A 384 -24.82 0.99 4.45
CA LEU A 384 -23.99 0.76 5.63
C LEU A 384 -22.66 0.11 5.23
N LYS A 385 -21.62 0.36 6.01
CA LYS A 385 -20.36 -0.36 5.98
C LYS A 385 -20.37 -1.40 7.10
N ILE A 386 -20.34 -2.68 6.72
CA ILE A 386 -20.60 -3.80 7.63
C ILE A 386 -19.40 -4.73 7.68
N LEU A 387 -19.00 -5.14 8.89
CA LEU A 387 -18.01 -6.19 9.13
C LEU A 387 -18.71 -7.47 9.56
N ASP A 388 -18.48 -8.56 8.81
CA ASP A 388 -18.91 -9.91 9.14
C ASP A 388 -17.73 -10.69 9.72
N VAL A 389 -17.74 -10.89 11.04
CA VAL A 389 -16.63 -11.50 11.79
C VAL A 389 -16.85 -13.00 11.91
N GLY A 390 -15.86 -13.80 11.49
CA GLY A 390 -15.99 -15.25 11.36
C GLY A 390 -16.99 -15.59 10.26
N CYS A 391 -16.80 -14.96 9.09
CA CYS A 391 -17.77 -15.01 7.99
C CYS A 391 -17.97 -16.42 7.39
N GLY A 392 -17.02 -17.36 7.65
CA GLY A 392 -17.01 -18.67 7.03
C GLY A 392 -17.09 -18.57 5.51
N ALA A 393 -18.00 -19.32 4.89
CA ALA A 393 -18.22 -19.24 3.44
C ALA A 393 -19.07 -18.03 2.99
N GLY A 394 -19.17 -16.97 3.81
CA GLY A 394 -19.70 -15.66 3.40
C GLY A 394 -21.20 -15.49 3.37
N PHE A 395 -21.98 -16.32 4.06
CA PHE A 395 -23.46 -16.29 3.98
C PHE A 395 -24.05 -14.92 4.32
N PHE A 396 -23.70 -14.31 5.47
CA PHE A 396 -24.20 -12.99 5.85
C PHE A 396 -23.60 -11.90 4.97
N SER A 397 -22.31 -12.00 4.66
CA SER A 397 -21.64 -11.07 3.76
C SER A 397 -22.36 -10.96 2.41
N ILE A 398 -22.71 -12.09 1.81
CA ILE A 398 -23.41 -12.14 0.52
C ILE A 398 -24.82 -11.58 0.62
N LEU A 399 -25.58 -11.95 1.67
CA LEU A 399 -26.92 -11.43 1.86
C LEU A 399 -26.96 -9.91 1.99
N LEU A 400 -26.06 -9.34 2.78
CA LEU A 400 -26.01 -7.92 3.06
C LEU A 400 -25.47 -7.12 1.88
N ALA A 401 -24.51 -7.66 1.13
CA ALA A 401 -24.03 -7.05 -0.10
C ALA A 401 -25.13 -7.01 -1.18
N LYS A 402 -25.90 -8.09 -1.34
CA LYS A 402 -27.08 -8.13 -2.25
C LYS A 402 -28.18 -7.17 -1.80
N ALA A 403 -28.26 -6.82 -0.51
CA ALA A 403 -29.15 -5.80 0.01
C ALA A 403 -28.64 -4.37 -0.20
N GLY A 404 -27.44 -4.19 -0.79
CA GLY A 404 -26.88 -2.90 -1.18
C GLY A 404 -25.89 -2.29 -0.19
N HIS A 405 -25.46 -3.03 0.83
CA HIS A 405 -24.45 -2.58 1.79
C HIS A 405 -23.02 -2.83 1.28
N GLU A 406 -22.06 -2.12 1.85
CA GLU A 406 -20.63 -2.37 1.67
C GLU A 406 -20.17 -3.36 2.73
N VAL A 407 -19.73 -4.55 2.33
CA VAL A 407 -19.50 -5.65 3.28
C VAL A 407 -18.08 -6.17 3.21
N TYR A 408 -17.47 -6.31 4.39
CA TYR A 408 -16.18 -6.93 4.63
C TYR A 408 -16.41 -8.19 5.47
N GLY A 409 -15.93 -9.33 4.99
CA GLY A 409 -15.92 -10.59 5.73
C GLY A 409 -14.52 -10.96 6.17
N ILE A 410 -14.36 -11.35 7.42
CA ILE A 410 -13.07 -11.88 7.93
C ILE A 410 -13.28 -13.27 8.53
N ASP A 411 -12.31 -14.14 8.29
CA ASP A 411 -12.23 -15.47 8.91
C ASP A 411 -10.78 -15.87 9.09
N LEU A 412 -10.49 -16.65 10.11
CA LEU A 412 -9.13 -17.11 10.40
C LEU A 412 -8.68 -18.23 9.45
N THR A 413 -9.63 -18.96 8.85
CA THR A 413 -9.39 -20.13 8.01
C THR A 413 -9.32 -19.74 6.54
N PRO A 414 -8.16 -19.91 5.87
CA PRO A 414 -7.99 -19.57 4.46
C PRO A 414 -9.02 -20.22 3.53
N GLU A 415 -9.29 -21.50 3.70
CA GLU A 415 -10.25 -22.28 2.90
C GLU A 415 -11.68 -21.73 3.03
N MET A 416 -12.03 -21.16 4.19
CA MET A 416 -13.31 -20.47 4.37
C MET A 416 -13.39 -19.19 3.57
N ILE A 417 -12.31 -18.41 3.54
CA ILE A 417 -12.21 -17.18 2.73
C ILE A 417 -12.27 -17.51 1.23
N GLU A 418 -11.57 -18.54 0.77
CA GLU A 418 -11.65 -19.01 -0.62
C GLU A 418 -13.09 -19.38 -1.00
N ASN A 419 -13.75 -20.15 -0.14
CA ASN A 419 -15.16 -20.53 -0.31
C ASN A 419 -16.09 -19.32 -0.34
N ALA A 420 -15.84 -18.32 0.50
CA ALA A 420 -16.63 -17.10 0.53
C ALA A 420 -16.48 -16.30 -0.77
N ILE A 421 -15.25 -16.18 -1.30
CA ILE A 421 -14.98 -15.53 -2.59
C ILE A 421 -15.67 -16.29 -3.74
N GLN A 422 -15.54 -17.60 -3.76
CA GLN A 422 -16.20 -18.43 -4.77
C GLN A 422 -17.73 -18.24 -4.74
N LEU A 423 -18.34 -18.37 -3.57
CA LEU A 423 -19.78 -18.26 -3.40
C LEU A 423 -20.31 -16.86 -3.70
N ALA A 424 -19.57 -15.81 -3.32
CA ALA A 424 -19.91 -14.44 -3.67
C ALA A 424 -19.86 -14.20 -5.19
N GLY A 425 -18.89 -14.79 -5.88
CA GLY A 425 -18.81 -14.77 -7.34
C GLY A 425 -19.99 -15.48 -8.00
N GLU A 426 -20.38 -16.66 -7.53
CA GLU A 426 -21.56 -17.42 -7.99
C GLU A 426 -22.84 -16.59 -7.81
N GLU A 427 -22.99 -15.93 -6.68
CA GLU A 427 -24.13 -15.09 -6.30
C GLU A 427 -24.10 -13.65 -6.85
N LYS A 428 -23.00 -13.26 -7.53
CA LYS A 428 -22.75 -11.91 -8.05
C LYS A 428 -22.86 -10.84 -6.97
N ALA A 429 -22.37 -11.14 -5.78
CA ALA A 429 -22.33 -10.24 -4.63
C ALA A 429 -20.96 -9.56 -4.55
N ASP A 430 -20.96 -8.23 -4.39
CA ASP A 430 -19.73 -7.44 -4.24
C ASP A 430 -19.33 -7.38 -2.76
N CYS A 431 -18.55 -8.36 -2.32
CA CYS A 431 -18.01 -8.47 -0.96
C CYS A 431 -16.49 -8.44 -0.99
N ARG A 432 -15.89 -7.95 0.10
CA ARG A 432 -14.45 -8.04 0.34
C ARG A 432 -14.21 -9.05 1.45
N PHE A 433 -13.25 -9.96 1.23
CA PHE A 433 -12.91 -10.99 2.21
C PHE A 433 -11.42 -10.96 2.55
N GLN A 434 -11.10 -11.20 3.82
CA GLN A 434 -9.73 -11.21 4.31
C GLN A 434 -9.53 -12.30 5.37
N ILE A 435 -8.36 -12.97 5.30
CA ILE A 435 -7.93 -13.85 6.38
C ILE A 435 -7.49 -12.98 7.55
N MET A 436 -8.21 -13.06 8.68
CA MET A 436 -7.96 -12.21 9.82
C MET A 436 -8.48 -12.84 11.10
N ASP A 437 -7.74 -12.60 12.20
CA ASP A 437 -8.13 -13.04 13.52
C ASP A 437 -9.22 -12.14 14.11
N ALA A 438 -10.34 -12.74 14.51
CA ALA A 438 -11.44 -12.02 15.15
C ALA A 438 -11.08 -11.40 16.51
N GLU A 439 -10.11 -11.98 17.22
CA GLU A 439 -9.63 -11.48 18.51
C GLU A 439 -8.59 -10.34 18.34
N ASN A 440 -8.05 -10.16 17.13
CA ASN A 440 -7.10 -9.09 16.83
C ASN A 440 -7.35 -8.52 15.42
N PRO A 441 -8.51 -7.90 15.18
CA PRO A 441 -8.86 -7.37 13.87
C PRO A 441 -7.98 -6.17 13.52
N ALA A 442 -7.42 -6.17 12.30
CA ALA A 442 -6.53 -5.12 11.81
C ALA A 442 -7.30 -3.90 11.24
N PHE A 443 -8.42 -3.54 11.83
CA PHE A 443 -9.20 -2.35 11.50
C PHE A 443 -9.07 -1.29 12.58
N ALA A 444 -9.13 -0.03 12.19
CA ALA A 444 -9.21 1.06 13.14
C ALA A 444 -10.58 1.09 13.82
N ASP A 445 -10.63 1.66 15.03
CA ASP A 445 -11.88 1.87 15.75
C ASP A 445 -12.86 2.70 14.90
N GLU A 446 -14.17 2.45 15.06
CA GLU A 446 -15.23 3.18 14.37
C GLU A 446 -15.22 3.08 12.84
N THR A 447 -14.53 2.07 12.27
CA THR A 447 -14.44 1.88 10.80
C THR A 447 -15.78 1.42 10.21
N PHE A 448 -16.57 0.66 10.95
CA PHE A 448 -17.79 0.04 10.46
C PHE A 448 -19.03 0.63 11.18
N ASP A 449 -20.13 0.73 10.44
CA ASP A 449 -21.43 1.10 11.00
C ASP A 449 -22.07 -0.04 11.80
N VAL A 450 -21.76 -1.28 11.40
CA VAL A 450 -22.30 -2.51 11.99
C VAL A 450 -21.23 -3.59 11.99
N VAL A 451 -21.12 -4.30 13.09
CA VAL A 451 -20.36 -5.56 13.20
C VAL A 451 -21.34 -6.69 13.41
N ILE A 452 -21.25 -7.73 12.64
CA ILE A 452 -22.13 -8.90 12.72
C ILE A 452 -21.29 -10.17 12.79
N SER A 453 -21.78 -11.18 13.50
CA SER A 453 -21.19 -12.51 13.50
C SER A 453 -22.27 -13.58 13.59
N ARG A 454 -21.96 -14.78 13.08
CA ARG A 454 -22.84 -15.94 13.18
C ARG A 454 -22.09 -17.17 13.63
N ASN A 455 -22.44 -17.72 14.78
CA ASN A 455 -21.86 -18.95 15.34
C ASN A 455 -20.33 -18.87 15.57
N LEU A 456 -19.79 -17.70 15.91
CA LEU A 456 -18.37 -17.48 16.11
C LEU A 456 -17.92 -17.71 17.56
N THR A 457 -18.66 -17.17 18.52
CA THR A 457 -18.25 -17.06 19.93
C THR A 457 -17.82 -18.37 20.59
N TRP A 458 -18.45 -19.48 20.22
CA TRP A 458 -18.09 -20.79 20.79
C TRP A 458 -16.81 -21.41 20.25
N THR A 459 -16.24 -20.83 19.18
CA THR A 459 -14.98 -21.27 18.59
C THR A 459 -13.79 -20.40 18.98
N LEU A 460 -14.02 -19.24 19.57
CA LEU A 460 -12.96 -18.31 19.96
C LEU A 460 -12.27 -18.77 21.24
N PRO A 461 -10.92 -18.73 21.32
CA PRO A 461 -10.17 -18.96 22.56
C PRO A 461 -10.48 -17.94 23.65
N ASP A 462 -10.68 -16.67 23.28
CA ASP A 462 -11.03 -15.55 24.15
C ASP A 462 -12.14 -14.69 23.54
N PRO A 463 -13.43 -15.09 23.70
CA PRO A 463 -14.54 -14.32 23.14
C PRO A 463 -14.68 -12.91 23.73
N GLU A 464 -14.25 -12.68 24.98
CA GLU A 464 -14.34 -11.36 25.61
C GLU A 464 -13.38 -10.35 24.95
N HIS A 465 -12.25 -10.83 24.47
CA HIS A 465 -11.27 -10.00 23.75
C HIS A 465 -11.73 -9.64 22.32
N ALA A 466 -12.56 -10.47 21.70
CA ALA A 466 -13.07 -10.26 20.34
C ALA A 466 -14.25 -9.26 20.26
N TYR A 467 -14.86 -8.91 21.38
CA TYR A 467 -16.01 -8.00 21.50
C TYR A 467 -15.68 -6.81 22.41
#